data_675e379cd55e155a44500e1d682c2681
#
_entry.id   675e379cd55e155a44500e1d682c2681
#
_cell.length_a   1.000
_cell.length_b   1.000
_cell.length_c   1.000
_cell.angle_alpha   90.00
_cell.angle_beta   90.00
_cell.angle_gamma   90.00
#
_symmetry.space_group_name_H-M   'P 1'
#
loop_
_entity.id
_entity.type
_entity.pdbx_description
1 polymer ?
#
loop_
_entity_poly.entity_id
_entity_poly.type
_entity_poly.pdbx_seq_one_letter_code
_entity_poly.pdbx_strand_id
1 'polypeptide(L)'
;RELLSMCDEDTERDAAEYLKSKLSRREFNTLAASAAVMMTLPRVVGAAEVTGNDVNVTTPDGSADCFFVHPAQGKYPGVIVWPDIRGLRPAFRMMATRLAESGYAVLCVNPFYRSAKAPVIAEGESFNNPEVRARLMPYYHATATAATNRVDAKAFVAFLDAQRSVDVTRKIGTTGYCMGGPIVLRTAAAIPDRIGAGATFHGGGLVTDQPDSPHLLIPEMDAAFLIA
;
A
#
# COMPACT_ATOMS: atom_id res chain seq x y z
N ARG A 1 -20.16 0.00 12.49
CA ARG A 1 -20.89 0.32 11.21
C ARG A 1 -20.46 1.66 10.60
N GLU A 2 -19.83 2.56 11.37
CA GLU A 2 -19.41 3.90 10.93
C GLU A 2 -17.99 4.00 10.36
N LEU A 3 -17.10 3.07 10.66
CA LEU A 3 -15.66 3.15 10.31
C LEU A 3 -15.31 2.94 8.82
N LEU A 4 -16.23 2.43 8.00
CA LEU A 4 -15.99 2.19 6.56
C LEU A 4 -16.49 3.33 5.66
N SER A 5 -17.25 4.30 6.19
CA SER A 5 -17.78 5.44 5.42
C SER A 5 -16.80 6.63 5.35
N MET A 6 -15.84 6.72 6.26
CA MET A 6 -14.96 7.89 6.39
C MET A 6 -13.81 7.96 5.36
N CYS A 7 -13.49 6.86 4.68
CA CYS A 7 -12.25 6.81 3.90
C CYS A 7 -12.38 7.24 2.43
N ASP A 8 -13.57 7.33 1.85
CA ASP A 8 -13.73 7.53 0.40
C ASP A 8 -14.36 8.88 0.01
N GLU A 9 -15.41 9.32 0.70
CA GLU A 9 -16.18 10.49 0.26
C GLU A 9 -15.48 11.81 0.54
N ASP A 10 -14.81 11.94 1.68
CA ASP A 10 -14.16 13.19 2.06
C ASP A 10 -12.86 13.39 1.28
N THR A 11 -12.07 12.35 1.08
CA THR A 11 -10.82 12.44 0.30
C THR A 11 -11.10 12.69 -1.19
N GLU A 12 -12.13 12.08 -1.77
CA GLU A 12 -12.52 12.34 -3.15
C GLU A 12 -13.13 13.75 -3.31
N ARG A 13 -13.92 14.20 -2.33
CA ARG A 13 -14.50 15.56 -2.31
C ARG A 13 -13.42 16.63 -2.16
N ASP A 14 -12.49 16.47 -1.23
CA ASP A 14 -11.40 17.42 -1.00
C ASP A 14 -10.42 17.48 -2.16
N ALA A 15 -10.12 16.33 -2.78
CA ALA A 15 -9.36 16.27 -4.02
C ALA A 15 -10.12 16.95 -5.18
N ALA A 16 -11.43 16.74 -5.29
CA ALA A 16 -12.27 17.38 -6.30
C ALA A 16 -12.41 18.88 -6.08
N GLU A 17 -12.52 19.37 -4.82
CA GLU A 17 -12.53 20.80 -4.50
C GLU A 17 -11.19 21.47 -4.77
N TYR A 18 -10.08 20.83 -4.39
CA TYR A 18 -8.73 21.33 -4.70
C TYR A 18 -8.51 21.46 -6.20
N LEU A 19 -8.96 20.49 -6.98
CA LEU A 19 -8.87 20.49 -8.44
C LEU A 19 -9.78 21.56 -9.07
N LYS A 20 -11.00 21.74 -8.56
CA LYS A 20 -11.92 22.81 -9.01
C LYS A 20 -11.35 24.19 -8.79
N SER A 21 -10.56 24.38 -7.74
CA SER A 21 -9.96 25.69 -7.41
C SER A 21 -8.80 26.08 -8.33
N LYS A 22 -8.20 25.11 -9.06
CA LYS A 22 -7.00 25.32 -9.89
C LYS A 22 -7.14 25.01 -11.38
N LEU A 23 -8.24 24.35 -11.78
CA LEU A 23 -8.44 23.92 -13.15
C LEU A 23 -9.74 24.50 -13.74
N SER A 24 -9.69 24.91 -15.00
CA SER A 24 -10.91 25.27 -15.73
C SER A 24 -11.80 24.05 -15.95
N ARG A 25 -13.14 24.27 -16.11
CA ARG A 25 -14.11 23.19 -16.39
C ARG A 25 -13.71 22.30 -17.57
N ARG A 26 -12.97 22.83 -18.54
CA ARG A 26 -12.53 22.11 -19.73
C ARG A 26 -11.34 21.21 -19.44
N GLU A 27 -10.42 21.63 -18.57
CA GLU A 27 -9.30 20.86 -18.10
C GLU A 27 -9.75 19.76 -17.12
N PHE A 28 -10.76 20.04 -16.29
CA PHE A 28 -11.35 19.06 -15.37
C PHE A 28 -12.00 17.88 -16.11
N ASN A 29 -12.73 18.12 -17.19
CA ASN A 29 -13.39 17.05 -17.96
C ASN A 29 -12.40 16.17 -18.75
N THR A 30 -11.22 16.69 -19.09
CA THR A 30 -10.12 15.90 -19.68
C THR A 30 -9.27 15.15 -18.63
N LEU A 31 -9.34 15.57 -17.38
CA LEU A 31 -8.59 15.02 -16.24
C LEU A 31 -9.37 13.99 -15.40
N ALA A 32 -10.58 13.65 -15.80
CA ALA A 32 -11.47 12.73 -15.08
C ALA A 32 -10.93 11.28 -14.93
N ALA A 33 -9.76 10.98 -15.49
CA ALA A 33 -9.03 9.75 -15.19
C ALA A 33 -8.08 10.00 -14.01
N SER A 34 -8.16 9.16 -12.99
CA SER A 34 -7.36 9.19 -11.75
C SER A 34 -5.84 9.31 -11.95
N ALA A 35 -5.33 8.93 -13.11
CA ALA A 35 -3.94 9.10 -13.50
C ALA A 35 -3.52 10.57 -13.70
N ALA A 36 -4.44 11.44 -14.09
CA ALA A 36 -4.11 12.83 -14.43
C ALA A 36 -3.95 13.73 -13.19
N VAL A 37 -4.67 13.46 -12.10
CA VAL A 37 -4.51 14.18 -10.82
C VAL A 37 -3.08 14.03 -10.28
N MET A 38 -2.51 12.86 -10.48
CA MET A 38 -1.18 12.53 -9.98
C MET A 38 -0.07 13.16 -10.83
N MET A 39 -0.33 13.52 -12.09
CA MET A 39 0.62 14.31 -12.91
C MET A 39 0.74 15.76 -12.46
N THR A 40 -0.21 16.26 -11.65
CA THR A 40 -0.18 17.63 -11.09
C THR A 40 0.63 17.72 -9.79
N LEU A 41 0.97 16.59 -9.17
CA LEU A 41 1.81 16.60 -7.98
C LEU A 41 3.22 17.08 -8.32
N PRO A 42 3.84 17.89 -7.44
CA PRO A 42 5.22 18.32 -7.64
C PRO A 42 6.13 17.11 -7.86
N ARG A 43 7.05 17.23 -8.81
CA ARG A 43 8.08 16.20 -8.99
C ARG A 43 8.93 16.10 -7.72
N VAL A 44 9.40 14.89 -7.42
CA VAL A 44 10.38 14.68 -6.35
C VAL A 44 11.64 15.48 -6.72
N VAL A 45 12.08 16.37 -5.84
CA VAL A 45 13.30 17.16 -6.08
C VAL A 45 14.50 16.22 -6.06
N GLY A 46 15.29 16.21 -7.13
CA GLY A 46 16.41 15.27 -7.27
C GLY A 46 15.96 13.83 -7.53
N ALA A 47 14.79 13.65 -8.13
CA ALA A 47 14.24 12.34 -8.47
C ALA A 47 15.26 11.42 -9.16
N ALA A 48 15.45 10.23 -8.60
CA ALA A 48 16.26 9.21 -9.26
C ALA A 48 15.52 8.64 -10.48
N GLU A 49 16.26 8.27 -11.52
CA GLU A 49 15.71 7.41 -12.56
C GLU A 49 15.34 6.06 -11.96
N VAL A 50 14.16 5.55 -12.28
CA VAL A 50 13.62 4.32 -11.67
C VAL A 50 13.29 3.25 -12.70
N THR A 51 13.40 2.00 -12.29
CA THR A 51 12.96 0.82 -13.04
C THR A 51 11.86 0.13 -12.26
N GLY A 52 10.72 -0.13 -12.91
CA GLY A 52 9.57 -0.80 -12.28
C GLY A 52 9.05 -1.95 -13.13
N ASN A 53 8.77 -3.08 -12.49
CA ASN A 53 8.27 -4.29 -13.14
C ASN A 53 7.18 -4.97 -12.31
N ASP A 54 6.27 -5.65 -13.00
CA ASP A 54 5.38 -6.61 -12.35
C ASP A 54 6.19 -7.87 -11.99
N VAL A 55 6.01 -8.32 -10.76
CA VAL A 55 6.71 -9.49 -10.22
C VAL A 55 5.73 -10.43 -9.53
N ASN A 56 6.08 -11.69 -9.48
CA ASN A 56 5.37 -12.69 -8.69
C ASN A 56 6.21 -13.08 -7.49
N VAL A 57 5.67 -12.92 -6.30
CA VAL A 57 6.31 -13.33 -5.05
C VAL A 57 5.71 -14.64 -4.58
N THR A 58 6.55 -15.67 -4.47
CA THR A 58 6.11 -16.96 -3.92
C THR A 58 5.88 -16.82 -2.41
N THR A 59 4.72 -17.23 -1.97
CA THR A 59 4.33 -17.33 -0.56
C THR A 59 3.91 -18.76 -0.24
N PRO A 60 3.84 -19.17 1.04
CA PRO A 60 3.28 -20.47 1.41
C PRO A 60 1.84 -20.70 0.90
N ASP A 61 1.08 -19.63 0.68
CA ASP A 61 -0.34 -19.69 0.29
C ASP A 61 -0.57 -19.45 -1.20
N GLY A 62 0.51 -19.34 -2.00
CA GLY A 62 0.41 -19.16 -3.45
C GLY A 62 1.41 -18.16 -4.02
N SER A 63 1.04 -17.54 -5.13
CA SER A 63 1.89 -16.58 -5.85
C SER A 63 1.22 -15.21 -5.85
N ALA A 64 1.82 -14.26 -5.15
CA ALA A 64 1.33 -12.88 -5.06
C ALA A 64 1.87 -12.06 -6.23
N ASP A 65 0.98 -11.54 -7.07
CA ASP A 65 1.28 -10.56 -8.09
C ASP A 65 1.50 -9.18 -7.45
N CYS A 66 2.69 -8.64 -7.64
CA CYS A 66 3.13 -7.39 -7.01
C CYS A 66 3.75 -6.46 -8.06
N PHE A 67 3.95 -5.20 -7.68
CA PHE A 67 4.73 -4.24 -8.45
C PHE A 67 6.00 -3.90 -7.67
N PHE A 68 7.16 -4.17 -8.26
CA PHE A 68 8.46 -3.84 -7.69
C PHE A 68 9.12 -2.73 -8.48
N VAL A 69 9.50 -1.63 -7.80
CA VAL A 69 10.12 -0.46 -8.42
C VAL A 69 11.27 0.05 -7.54
N HIS A 70 12.37 0.44 -8.17
CA HIS A 70 13.58 0.89 -7.48
C HIS A 70 14.38 1.85 -8.36
N PRO A 71 15.29 2.67 -7.80
CA PRO A 71 16.22 3.44 -8.61
C PRO A 71 17.05 2.54 -9.53
N ALA A 72 17.31 3.01 -10.76
CA ALA A 72 17.95 2.24 -11.81
C ALA A 72 19.37 1.76 -11.46
N GLN A 73 20.05 2.49 -10.56
CA GLN A 73 21.42 2.22 -10.13
C GLN A 73 21.51 2.20 -8.60
N GLY A 74 22.40 1.36 -8.07
CA GLY A 74 22.71 1.32 -6.64
C GLY A 74 21.86 0.37 -5.81
N LYS A 75 21.98 0.45 -4.48
CA LYS A 75 21.24 -0.33 -3.50
C LYS A 75 20.55 0.62 -2.53
N TYR A 76 19.30 0.33 -2.22
CA TYR A 76 18.44 1.21 -1.44
C TYR A 76 17.68 0.45 -0.35
N PRO A 77 17.27 1.12 0.74
CA PRO A 77 16.41 0.49 1.75
C PRO A 77 15.11 0.00 1.10
N GLY A 78 14.68 -1.18 1.51
CA GLY A 78 13.41 -1.74 1.07
C GLY A 78 12.21 -1.04 1.69
N VAL A 79 11.09 -0.97 0.97
CA VAL A 79 9.78 -0.54 1.49
C VAL A 79 8.70 -1.47 0.97
N ILE A 80 7.80 -1.91 1.88
CA ILE A 80 6.58 -2.63 1.52
C ILE A 80 5.41 -1.66 1.58
N VAL A 81 4.61 -1.59 0.51
CA VAL A 81 3.39 -0.79 0.44
C VAL A 81 2.17 -1.70 0.45
N TRP A 82 1.31 -1.53 1.47
CA TRP A 82 0.05 -2.23 1.65
C TRP A 82 -1.12 -1.34 1.19
N PRO A 83 -1.76 -1.67 0.05
CA PRO A 83 -2.89 -0.92 -0.46
C PRO A 83 -4.11 -0.93 0.46
N ASP A 84 -5.05 -0.04 0.14
CA ASP A 84 -6.39 -0.01 0.71
C ASP A 84 -7.28 -1.16 0.18
N ILE A 85 -8.57 -1.16 0.55
CA ILE A 85 -9.58 -2.16 0.15
C ILE A 85 -9.75 -2.30 -1.38
N ARG A 86 -9.31 -1.32 -2.17
CA ARG A 86 -9.38 -1.35 -3.63
C ARG A 86 -8.17 -2.08 -4.26
N GLY A 87 -7.18 -2.48 -3.45
CA GLY A 87 -6.03 -3.27 -3.85
C GLY A 87 -4.99 -2.56 -4.71
N LEU A 88 -4.07 -3.34 -5.24
CA LEU A 88 -3.02 -2.87 -6.15
C LEU A 88 -3.64 -2.37 -7.47
N ARG A 89 -3.47 -1.09 -7.75
CA ARG A 89 -4.00 -0.37 -8.91
C ARG A 89 -3.05 0.75 -9.35
N PRO A 90 -3.30 1.48 -10.46
CA PRO A 90 -2.41 2.53 -10.96
C PRO A 90 -2.01 3.57 -9.92
N ALA A 91 -2.92 3.99 -9.03
CA ALA A 91 -2.61 4.96 -7.98
C ALA A 91 -1.49 4.46 -7.04
N PHE A 92 -1.56 3.21 -6.58
CA PHE A 92 -0.54 2.63 -5.71
C PHE A 92 0.79 2.37 -6.43
N ARG A 93 0.74 1.99 -7.72
CA ARG A 93 1.95 1.89 -8.55
C ARG A 93 2.68 3.23 -8.63
N MET A 94 1.93 4.30 -8.81
CA MET A 94 2.51 5.65 -8.85
C MET A 94 3.05 6.11 -7.49
N MET A 95 2.35 5.82 -6.39
CA MET A 95 2.87 6.10 -5.05
C MET A 95 4.17 5.34 -4.78
N ALA A 96 4.25 4.07 -5.17
CA ALA A 96 5.47 3.27 -5.09
C ALA A 96 6.59 3.86 -5.97
N THR A 97 6.27 4.31 -7.18
CA THR A 97 7.22 4.97 -8.08
C THR A 97 7.80 6.25 -7.44
N ARG A 98 6.96 7.09 -6.83
CA ARG A 98 7.42 8.30 -6.13
C ARG A 98 8.33 8.00 -4.94
N LEU A 99 8.06 6.93 -4.20
CA LEU A 99 8.95 6.47 -3.13
C LEU A 99 10.29 6.00 -3.72
N ALA A 100 10.27 5.29 -4.85
CA ALA A 100 11.49 4.86 -5.51
C ALA A 100 12.30 6.04 -6.07
N GLU A 101 11.65 7.04 -6.66
CA GLU A 101 12.28 8.32 -7.05
C GLU A 101 12.95 9.03 -5.87
N SER A 102 12.46 8.79 -4.65
CA SER A 102 13.02 9.33 -3.39
C SER A 102 14.13 8.44 -2.80
N GLY A 103 14.56 7.39 -3.50
CA GLY A 103 15.69 6.55 -3.08
C GLY A 103 15.32 5.33 -2.24
N TYR A 104 14.22 4.67 -2.56
CA TYR A 104 13.80 3.40 -1.94
C TYR A 104 13.62 2.30 -2.98
N ALA A 105 13.81 1.03 -2.58
CA ALA A 105 13.40 -0.13 -3.35
C ALA A 105 12.04 -0.59 -2.84
N VAL A 106 10.98 -0.44 -3.64
CA VAL A 106 9.59 -0.49 -3.18
C VAL A 106 8.86 -1.69 -3.76
N LEU A 107 8.30 -2.52 -2.90
CA LEU A 107 7.37 -3.59 -3.25
C LEU A 107 5.95 -3.17 -2.90
N CYS A 108 5.14 -2.86 -3.91
CA CYS A 108 3.71 -2.63 -3.75
C CYS A 108 2.96 -3.95 -3.99
N VAL A 109 2.31 -4.46 -2.97
CA VAL A 109 1.77 -5.82 -2.98
C VAL A 109 0.31 -5.87 -3.45
N ASN A 110 -0.11 -7.00 -4.03
CA ASN A 110 -1.52 -7.34 -4.10
C ASN A 110 -1.91 -8.09 -2.82
N PRO A 111 -2.64 -7.48 -1.87
CA PRO A 111 -3.00 -8.16 -0.63
C PRO A 111 -4.04 -9.27 -0.85
N PHE A 112 -4.70 -9.27 -2.01
CA PHE A 112 -5.80 -10.19 -2.35
C PHE A 112 -5.37 -11.37 -3.22
N TYR A 113 -4.09 -11.60 -3.41
CA TYR A 113 -3.55 -12.60 -4.34
C TYR A 113 -4.11 -14.02 -4.11
N ARG A 114 -4.54 -14.36 -2.89
CA ARG A 114 -5.22 -15.64 -2.59
C ARG A 114 -6.56 -15.77 -3.26
N SER A 115 -7.22 -14.67 -3.54
CA SER A 115 -8.59 -14.61 -4.07
C SER A 115 -8.65 -14.12 -5.51
N ALA A 116 -7.83 -13.14 -5.87
CA ALA A 116 -7.85 -12.53 -7.20
C ALA A 116 -6.52 -11.85 -7.55
N LYS A 117 -6.20 -11.82 -8.84
CA LYS A 117 -5.11 -11.01 -9.39
C LYS A 117 -5.50 -9.53 -9.42
N ALA A 118 -4.50 -8.67 -9.28
CA ALA A 118 -4.69 -7.22 -9.45
C ALA A 118 -4.83 -6.83 -10.94
N PRO A 119 -5.63 -5.80 -11.25
CA PRO A 119 -6.46 -5.03 -10.34
C PRO A 119 -7.78 -5.73 -10.00
N VAL A 120 -8.23 -5.62 -8.73
CA VAL A 120 -9.51 -6.21 -8.27
C VAL A 120 -10.71 -5.27 -8.45
N ILE A 121 -10.45 -4.03 -8.83
CA ILE A 121 -11.45 -3.01 -9.14
C ILE A 121 -11.15 -2.43 -10.51
N ALA A 122 -12.17 -2.28 -11.35
CA ALA A 122 -12.02 -1.68 -12.67
C ALA A 122 -11.98 -0.14 -12.57
N GLU A 123 -11.47 0.49 -13.62
CA GLU A 123 -11.48 1.95 -13.73
C GLU A 123 -12.93 2.48 -13.71
N GLY A 124 -13.17 3.50 -12.87
CA GLY A 124 -14.51 4.09 -12.70
C GLY A 124 -15.42 3.32 -11.72
N GLU A 125 -15.04 2.12 -11.25
CA GLU A 125 -15.78 1.46 -10.18
C GLU A 125 -15.50 2.13 -8.83
N SER A 126 -16.56 2.30 -8.02
CA SER A 126 -16.49 2.80 -6.66
C SER A 126 -16.77 1.71 -5.63
N PHE A 127 -16.03 1.69 -4.53
CA PHE A 127 -16.33 0.81 -3.38
C PHE A 127 -17.69 1.13 -2.75
N ASN A 128 -18.23 2.33 -2.97
CA ASN A 128 -19.58 2.70 -2.53
C ASN A 128 -20.69 2.00 -3.32
N ASN A 129 -20.39 1.45 -4.49
CA ASN A 129 -21.33 0.60 -5.20
C ASN A 129 -21.52 -0.73 -4.42
N PRO A 130 -22.77 -1.11 -4.03
CA PRO A 130 -23.04 -2.31 -3.26
C PRO A 130 -22.52 -3.61 -3.92
N GLU A 131 -22.56 -3.72 -5.25
CA GLU A 131 -22.08 -4.89 -5.98
C GLU A 131 -20.55 -5.01 -5.90
N VAL A 132 -19.84 -3.90 -6.08
CA VAL A 132 -18.38 -3.84 -5.93
C VAL A 132 -17.97 -4.20 -4.51
N ARG A 133 -18.68 -3.63 -3.52
CA ARG A 133 -18.45 -3.95 -2.10
C ARG A 133 -18.68 -5.43 -1.82
N ALA A 134 -19.79 -6.00 -2.28
CA ALA A 134 -20.11 -7.42 -2.10
C ALA A 134 -19.03 -8.33 -2.70
N ARG A 135 -18.41 -7.93 -3.82
CA ARG A 135 -17.30 -8.65 -4.44
C ARG A 135 -16.01 -8.55 -3.64
N LEU A 136 -15.68 -7.38 -3.08
CA LEU A 136 -14.40 -7.14 -2.41
C LEU A 136 -14.38 -7.59 -0.93
N MET A 137 -15.50 -7.58 -0.24
CA MET A 137 -15.55 -7.95 1.18
C MET A 137 -15.06 -9.37 1.47
N PRO A 138 -15.37 -10.41 0.68
CA PRO A 138 -14.77 -11.73 0.85
C PRO A 138 -13.23 -11.72 0.74
N TYR A 139 -12.66 -10.93 -0.17
CA TYR A 139 -11.21 -10.78 -0.32
C TYR A 139 -10.59 -10.12 0.92
N TYR A 140 -11.24 -9.08 1.41
CA TYR A 140 -10.84 -8.42 2.66
C TYR A 140 -10.81 -9.41 3.83
N HIS A 141 -11.86 -10.16 4.04
CA HIS A 141 -11.93 -11.13 5.15
C HIS A 141 -10.89 -12.24 5.05
N ALA A 142 -10.55 -12.68 3.84
CA ALA A 142 -9.49 -13.66 3.61
C ALA A 142 -8.09 -13.09 3.90
N THR A 143 -7.90 -11.78 3.73
CA THR A 143 -6.59 -11.11 3.88
C THR A 143 -6.38 -10.53 5.28
N ALA A 144 -7.42 -10.01 5.92
CA ALA A 144 -7.31 -9.16 7.12
C ALA A 144 -7.08 -9.94 8.42
N THR A 145 -6.50 -11.13 8.39
CA THR A 145 -6.19 -11.92 9.60
C THR A 145 -4.73 -11.72 10.02
N ALA A 146 -4.47 -11.84 11.33
CA ALA A 146 -3.11 -11.77 11.84
C ALA A 146 -2.19 -12.88 11.28
N ALA A 147 -2.75 -14.08 11.06
CA ALA A 147 -2.03 -15.22 10.53
C ALA A 147 -1.58 -14.99 9.08
N THR A 148 -2.51 -14.59 8.19
CA THR A 148 -2.20 -14.32 6.78
C THR A 148 -1.20 -13.17 6.64
N ASN A 149 -1.36 -12.10 7.41
CA ASN A 149 -0.45 -10.95 7.35
C ASN A 149 0.98 -11.30 7.79
N ARG A 150 1.13 -12.18 8.81
CA ARG A 150 2.45 -12.67 9.25
C ARG A 150 3.14 -13.52 8.18
N VAL A 151 2.40 -14.38 7.51
CA VAL A 151 2.90 -15.20 6.39
C VAL A 151 3.37 -14.32 5.24
N ASP A 152 2.53 -13.37 4.84
CA ASP A 152 2.80 -12.45 3.74
C ASP A 152 4.00 -11.55 4.03
N ALA A 153 4.06 -10.96 5.24
CA ALA A 153 5.16 -10.10 5.65
C ALA A 153 6.52 -10.82 5.51
N LYS A 154 6.61 -12.07 5.97
CA LYS A 154 7.84 -12.87 5.86
C LYS A 154 8.23 -13.13 4.40
N ALA A 155 7.27 -13.49 3.55
CA ALA A 155 7.52 -13.76 2.14
C ALA A 155 7.97 -12.48 1.39
N PHE A 156 7.33 -11.34 1.66
CA PHE A 156 7.66 -10.07 1.01
C PHE A 156 9.01 -9.50 1.47
N VAL A 157 9.35 -9.64 2.74
CA VAL A 157 10.69 -9.28 3.23
C VAL A 157 11.75 -10.19 2.60
N ALA A 158 11.54 -11.50 2.54
CA ALA A 158 12.48 -12.41 1.91
C ALA A 158 12.65 -12.11 0.41
N PHE A 159 11.58 -11.74 -0.28
CA PHE A 159 11.67 -11.27 -1.66
C PHE A 159 12.55 -10.04 -1.79
N LEU A 160 12.33 -9.01 -0.95
CA LEU A 160 13.13 -7.79 -0.97
C LEU A 160 14.60 -8.08 -0.68
N ASP A 161 14.90 -8.90 0.31
CA ASP A 161 16.28 -9.26 0.69
C ASP A 161 17.02 -10.02 -0.41
N ALA A 162 16.31 -10.68 -1.31
CA ALA A 162 16.89 -11.36 -2.47
C ALA A 162 17.17 -10.42 -3.66
N GLN A 163 16.69 -9.16 -3.64
CA GLN A 163 16.86 -8.24 -4.76
C GLN A 163 18.23 -7.54 -4.73
N ARG A 164 18.89 -7.45 -5.88
CA ARG A 164 20.20 -6.78 -6.01
C ARG A 164 20.14 -5.28 -5.72
N SER A 165 18.99 -4.64 -5.92
CA SER A 165 18.73 -3.22 -5.69
C SER A 165 18.41 -2.90 -4.24
N VAL A 166 18.26 -3.91 -3.36
CA VAL A 166 17.98 -3.72 -1.94
C VAL A 166 19.26 -3.74 -1.13
N ASP A 167 19.41 -2.74 -0.26
CA ASP A 167 20.46 -2.69 0.75
C ASP A 167 20.03 -3.47 1.99
N VAL A 168 20.47 -4.71 2.08
CA VAL A 168 20.12 -5.62 3.19
C VAL A 168 20.77 -5.24 4.52
N THR A 169 21.73 -4.31 4.53
CA THR A 169 22.33 -3.79 5.77
C THR A 169 21.44 -2.76 6.45
N ARG A 170 20.42 -2.25 5.75
CA ARG A 170 19.45 -1.29 6.26
C ARG A 170 18.12 -1.98 6.55
N LYS A 171 17.46 -1.52 7.60
CA LYS A 171 16.09 -1.99 7.92
C LYS A 171 15.10 -1.57 6.83
N ILE A 172 14.03 -2.34 6.69
CA ILE A 172 12.94 -2.14 5.74
C ILE A 172 11.90 -1.22 6.37
N GLY A 173 11.32 -0.33 5.55
CA GLY A 173 10.11 0.42 5.88
C GLY A 173 8.85 -0.31 5.46
N THR A 174 7.73 -0.04 6.12
CA THR A 174 6.42 -0.54 5.69
C THR A 174 5.38 0.57 5.79
N THR A 175 4.53 0.72 4.77
CA THR A 175 3.46 1.73 4.79
C THR A 175 2.15 1.11 4.34
N GLY A 176 1.05 1.56 4.94
CA GLY A 176 -0.27 1.04 4.65
C GLY A 176 -1.37 2.10 4.73
N TYR A 177 -2.40 1.88 3.94
CA TYR A 177 -3.50 2.81 3.76
C TYR A 177 -4.83 2.11 4.06
N CYS A 178 -5.71 2.72 4.86
CA CYS A 178 -7.01 2.16 5.23
C CYS A 178 -6.87 0.72 5.78
N MET A 179 -7.33 -0.28 5.04
CA MET A 179 -7.15 -1.72 5.32
C MET A 179 -5.68 -2.10 5.56
N GLY A 180 -4.75 -1.46 4.86
CA GLY A 180 -3.30 -1.70 4.98
C GLY A 180 -2.71 -1.25 6.32
N GLY A 181 -3.38 -0.36 7.06
CA GLY A 181 -2.88 0.18 8.32
C GLY A 181 -2.60 -0.89 9.39
N PRO A 182 -3.56 -1.72 9.77
CA PRO A 182 -3.34 -2.85 10.69
C PRO A 182 -2.25 -3.81 10.21
N ILE A 183 -2.11 -3.99 8.89
CA ILE A 183 -1.11 -4.89 8.32
C ILE A 183 0.30 -4.34 8.54
N VAL A 184 0.49 -3.02 8.55
CA VAL A 184 1.79 -2.38 8.89
C VAL A 184 2.26 -2.79 10.28
N LEU A 185 1.40 -2.71 11.30
CA LEU A 185 1.77 -3.11 12.66
C LEU A 185 2.08 -4.61 12.73
N ARG A 186 1.23 -5.44 12.12
CA ARG A 186 1.44 -6.89 12.04
C ARG A 186 2.71 -7.27 11.30
N THR A 187 3.09 -6.51 10.26
CA THR A 187 4.35 -6.69 9.53
C THR A 187 5.55 -6.39 10.42
N ALA A 188 5.51 -5.28 11.17
CA ALA A 188 6.60 -4.90 12.07
C ALA A 188 6.80 -5.91 13.20
N ALA A 189 5.71 -6.37 13.81
CA ALA A 189 5.77 -7.40 14.86
C ALA A 189 6.20 -8.78 14.33
N ALA A 190 5.90 -9.11 13.08
CA ALA A 190 6.29 -10.39 12.49
C ALA A 190 7.79 -10.52 12.26
N ILE A 191 8.49 -9.39 12.01
CA ILE A 191 9.91 -9.37 11.64
C ILE A 191 10.60 -8.13 12.25
N PRO A 192 10.67 -8.03 13.58
CA PRO A 192 11.19 -6.83 14.27
C PRO A 192 12.65 -6.54 13.93
N ASP A 193 13.45 -7.56 13.67
CA ASP A 193 14.85 -7.40 13.30
C ASP A 193 15.05 -6.73 11.94
N ARG A 194 14.07 -6.85 11.02
CA ARG A 194 14.16 -6.32 9.66
C ARG A 194 13.34 -5.06 9.44
N ILE A 195 12.23 -4.88 10.15
CA ILE A 195 11.37 -3.68 10.00
C ILE A 195 11.84 -2.60 10.98
N GLY A 196 12.21 -1.43 10.45
CA GLY A 196 12.70 -0.29 11.25
C GLY A 196 11.77 0.91 11.27
N ALA A 197 10.81 0.97 10.35
CA ALA A 197 9.84 2.06 10.29
C ALA A 197 8.50 1.58 9.76
N GLY A 198 7.41 2.09 10.32
CA GLY A 198 6.05 1.86 9.87
C GLY A 198 5.29 3.18 9.68
N ALA A 199 4.48 3.29 8.64
CA ALA A 199 3.56 4.41 8.46
C ALA A 199 2.16 3.89 8.14
N THR A 200 1.15 4.37 8.85
CA THR A 200 -0.25 4.07 8.56
C THR A 200 -1.03 5.35 8.33
N PHE A 201 -1.77 5.39 7.23
CA PHE A 201 -2.60 6.51 6.85
C PHE A 201 -4.08 6.10 6.91
N HIS A 202 -4.88 6.82 7.70
CA HIS A 202 -6.31 6.54 7.96
C HIS A 202 -6.61 5.04 8.21
N GLY A 203 -5.71 4.35 8.90
CA GLY A 203 -5.85 2.93 9.22
C GLY A 203 -6.99 2.66 10.19
N GLY A 204 -8.01 1.92 9.77
CA GLY A 204 -9.06 1.44 10.66
C GLY A 204 -8.64 0.17 11.41
N GLY A 205 -9.14 0.00 12.66
CA GLY A 205 -8.92 -1.24 13.42
C GLY A 205 -7.51 -1.42 13.96
N LEU A 206 -6.76 -0.34 14.19
CA LEU A 206 -5.46 -0.38 14.86
C LEU A 206 -5.61 -0.76 16.33
N VAL A 207 -6.71 -0.34 16.95
CA VAL A 207 -7.11 -0.69 18.31
C VAL A 207 -8.52 -1.28 18.27
N THR A 208 -8.66 -2.51 18.76
CA THR A 208 -9.95 -3.23 18.83
C THR A 208 -10.01 -4.02 20.13
N ASP A 209 -11.20 -4.52 20.48
CA ASP A 209 -11.40 -5.41 21.63
C ASP A 209 -11.06 -6.88 21.33
N GLN A 210 -10.54 -7.17 20.13
CA GLN A 210 -10.17 -8.53 19.75
C GLN A 210 -8.80 -8.93 20.30
N PRO A 211 -8.58 -10.21 20.64
CA PRO A 211 -7.32 -10.68 21.22
C PRO A 211 -6.12 -10.58 20.25
N ASP A 212 -6.36 -10.43 18.94
CA ASP A 212 -5.34 -10.23 17.90
C ASP A 212 -5.27 -8.78 17.42
N SER A 213 -5.77 -7.83 18.24
CA SER A 213 -5.73 -6.40 17.93
C SER A 213 -4.30 -5.91 17.70
N PRO A 214 -4.04 -5.16 16.62
CA PRO A 214 -2.68 -4.75 16.25
C PRO A 214 -1.93 -3.99 17.34
N HIS A 215 -2.60 -3.17 18.15
CA HIS A 215 -1.96 -2.41 19.22
C HIS A 215 -1.33 -3.30 20.32
N LEU A 216 -1.82 -4.53 20.50
CA LEU A 216 -1.28 -5.49 21.46
C LEU A 216 0.10 -6.01 21.04
N LEU A 217 0.47 -5.85 19.77
CA LEU A 217 1.76 -6.26 19.23
C LEU A 217 2.86 -5.20 19.41
N ILE A 218 2.54 -4.02 19.95
CA ILE A 218 3.53 -2.94 20.16
C ILE A 218 4.77 -3.39 20.94
N PRO A 219 4.65 -4.20 22.01
CA PRO A 219 5.82 -4.69 22.73
C PRO A 219 6.74 -5.63 21.93
N GLU A 220 6.26 -6.15 20.79
CA GLU A 220 7.02 -7.03 19.90
C GLU A 220 7.75 -6.26 18.78
N MET A 221 7.65 -4.93 18.73
CA MET A 221 8.14 -4.10 17.64
C MET A 221 9.31 -3.22 18.06
N ASP A 222 10.35 -3.16 17.20
CA ASP A 222 11.50 -2.24 17.33
C ASP A 222 11.42 -1.07 16.33
N ALA A 223 10.32 -0.93 15.63
CA ALA A 223 10.14 0.08 14.56
C ALA A 223 9.61 1.41 15.10
N ALA A 224 10.04 2.52 14.49
CA ALA A 224 9.39 3.81 14.67
C ALA A 224 8.12 3.92 13.81
N PHE A 225 7.07 4.60 14.31
CA PHE A 225 5.79 4.69 13.61
C PHE A 225 5.34 6.13 13.39
N LEU A 226 4.76 6.34 12.20
CA LEU A 226 3.90 7.46 11.87
C LEU A 226 2.45 6.93 11.78
N ILE A 227 1.55 7.52 12.56
CA ILE A 227 0.13 7.20 12.54
C ILE A 227 -0.63 8.48 12.20
N ALA A 228 -1.35 8.53 11.06
CA ALA A 228 -2.09 9.68 10.55
C ALA A 228 -3.50 9.27 10.08
#